data_466cc468509e581a9c71657addaa8274
#
_entry.id   466cc468509e581a9c71657addaa8274
#
_cell.length_a   1.000
_cell.length_b   1.000
_cell.length_c   1.000
_cell.angle_alpha   90.00
_cell.angle_beta   90.00
_cell.angle_gamma   90.00
#
_symmetry.space_group_name_H-M   'P 1'
#
loop_
_entity.id
_entity.type
_entity.pdbx_description
1 polymer ?
#
loop_
_entity_poly.entity_id
_entity_poly.type
_entity_poly.pdbx_seq_one_letter_code
_entity_poly.pdbx_strand_id
1 'polypeptide(L)'
;MGAVTKVRVMISEIMREKILLKFDQEIPHGIAIVINTFKRNEKGVYEVNLDIICEKAGHKAILIGKQGRAIKEVSSFARQDMEKFLGAKVFLTTYVKVKEDWRDRPNLLKEYGYEESNEF
;
A
#
# COMPACT_ATOMS: atom_id res chain seq x y z
N MET A 1 -11.08 16.26 -8.41
CA MET A 1 -11.18 14.80 -8.37
C MET A 1 -9.97 14.14 -9.00
N GLY A 2 -9.73 14.41 -10.27
CA GLY A 2 -8.70 13.71 -11.00
C GLY A 2 -7.31 13.81 -10.39
N ALA A 3 -6.90 14.99 -9.97
CA ALA A 3 -5.56 15.18 -9.45
C ALA A 3 -5.33 14.41 -8.15
N VAL A 4 -6.28 14.49 -7.23
CA VAL A 4 -6.19 13.80 -5.94
C VAL A 4 -6.20 12.30 -6.15
N THR A 5 -7.08 11.82 -7.03
CA THR A 5 -7.17 10.41 -7.33
C THR A 5 -5.87 9.89 -7.93
N LYS A 6 -5.28 10.64 -8.86
CA LYS A 6 -4.03 10.23 -9.50
C LYS A 6 -2.88 10.16 -8.49
N VAL A 7 -2.83 11.11 -7.56
CA VAL A 7 -1.77 11.10 -6.54
C VAL A 7 -1.93 9.88 -5.65
N ARG A 8 -3.15 9.56 -5.22
CA ARG A 8 -3.38 8.38 -4.39
C ARG A 8 -3.01 7.10 -5.13
N VAL A 9 -3.33 7.02 -6.41
CA VAL A 9 -2.95 5.87 -7.23
C VAL A 9 -1.44 5.72 -7.27
N MET A 10 -0.73 6.81 -7.46
CA MET A 10 0.74 6.77 -7.52
C MET A 10 1.33 6.33 -6.18
N ILE A 11 0.78 6.79 -5.07
CA ILE A 11 1.25 6.39 -3.75
C ILE A 11 1.05 4.88 -3.56
N SER A 12 -0.12 4.37 -3.97
CA SER A 12 -0.39 2.93 -3.92
C SER A 12 0.59 2.14 -4.76
N GLU A 13 0.88 2.63 -5.97
CA GLU A 13 1.78 1.93 -6.87
C GLU A 13 3.22 1.93 -6.36
N ILE A 14 3.65 3.01 -5.75
CA ILE A 14 4.98 3.07 -5.14
C ILE A 14 5.10 2.00 -4.06
N MET A 15 4.12 1.92 -3.18
CA MET A 15 4.14 0.92 -2.12
C MET A 15 4.14 -0.49 -2.68
N ARG A 16 3.25 -0.74 -3.64
CA ARG A 16 3.12 -2.05 -4.27
C ARG A 16 4.41 -2.48 -4.95
N GLU A 17 5.05 -1.56 -5.65
CA GLU A 17 6.32 -1.83 -6.32
C GLU A 17 7.38 -2.30 -5.34
N LYS A 18 7.49 -1.61 -4.20
CA LYS A 18 8.52 -2.00 -3.22
C LYS A 18 8.24 -3.36 -2.63
N ILE A 19 6.97 -3.68 -2.41
CA ILE A 19 6.60 -5.00 -1.91
C ILE A 19 6.94 -6.06 -2.95
N LEU A 20 6.58 -5.84 -4.20
CA LEU A 20 6.85 -6.82 -5.24
C LEU A 20 8.33 -7.04 -5.46
N LEU A 21 9.13 -5.97 -5.41
CA LEU A 21 10.57 -6.08 -5.58
C LEU A 21 11.22 -6.89 -4.47
N LYS A 22 10.76 -6.69 -3.23
CA LYS A 22 11.36 -7.40 -2.11
C LYS A 22 10.90 -8.85 -2.01
N PHE A 23 9.62 -9.11 -2.24
CA PHE A 23 9.04 -10.42 -1.96
C PHE A 23 8.76 -11.25 -3.22
N ASP A 24 8.89 -10.64 -4.38
CA ASP A 24 8.80 -11.27 -5.69
C ASP A 24 8.02 -12.59 -5.73
N GLN A 25 8.72 -13.72 -5.54
CA GLN A 25 8.09 -15.03 -5.68
C GLN A 25 7.41 -15.54 -4.41
N GLU A 26 7.64 -14.87 -3.31
CA GLU A 26 7.05 -15.31 -2.05
C GLU A 26 5.60 -14.86 -1.92
N ILE A 27 5.28 -13.68 -2.46
CA ILE A 27 3.92 -13.13 -2.41
C ILE A 27 3.60 -12.52 -3.77
N PRO A 28 3.45 -13.35 -4.79
CA PRO A 28 3.41 -12.81 -6.16
C PRO A 28 2.14 -12.07 -6.54
N HIS A 29 0.97 -12.45 -6.03
CA HIS A 29 -0.26 -11.94 -6.60
C HIS A 29 -1.36 -11.57 -5.62
N GLY A 30 -1.13 -11.64 -4.37
CA GLY A 30 -2.23 -11.54 -3.42
C GLY A 30 -2.24 -10.31 -2.55
N ILE A 31 -1.83 -9.15 -3.07
CA ILE A 31 -1.83 -7.95 -2.25
C ILE A 31 -2.62 -6.82 -2.88
N ALA A 32 -3.26 -6.06 -1.99
CA ALA A 32 -3.93 -4.82 -2.37
C ALA A 32 -3.45 -3.73 -1.40
N ILE A 33 -3.41 -2.51 -1.87
CA ILE A 33 -3.03 -1.37 -1.04
C ILE A 33 -4.24 -0.48 -0.88
N VAL A 34 -4.59 -0.19 0.38
CA VAL A 34 -5.72 0.68 0.68
C VAL A 34 -5.19 1.89 1.44
N ILE A 35 -5.39 3.06 0.88
CA ILE A 35 -4.95 4.29 1.53
C ILE A 35 -6.08 4.78 2.43
N ASN A 36 -5.83 4.81 3.72
CA ASN A 36 -6.82 5.26 4.70
C ASN A 36 -6.74 6.75 4.95
N THR A 37 -5.54 7.30 4.92
CA THR A 37 -5.32 8.72 5.16
C THR A 37 -4.28 9.22 4.17
N PHE A 38 -4.55 10.35 3.57
CA PHE A 38 -3.59 11.05 2.74
C PHE A 38 -3.88 12.53 2.87
N LYS A 39 -3.07 13.21 3.67
CA LYS A 39 -3.28 14.63 3.91
C LYS A 39 -1.96 15.32 4.21
N ARG A 40 -1.92 16.62 3.96
CA ARG A 40 -0.75 17.43 4.25
C ARG A 40 -1.04 18.22 5.53
N ASN A 41 -0.14 18.15 6.49
CA ASN A 41 -0.35 18.87 7.75
C ASN A 41 0.18 20.30 7.67
N GLU A 42 0.05 21.04 8.77
CA GLU A 42 0.44 22.44 8.81
C GLU A 42 1.93 22.67 8.57
N LYS A 43 2.73 21.66 8.86
CA LYS A 43 4.17 21.75 8.66
C LYS A 43 4.59 21.37 7.25
N GLY A 44 3.63 21.05 6.39
CA GLY A 44 3.91 20.66 5.02
C GLY A 44 4.31 19.20 4.88
N VAL A 45 4.14 18.40 5.91
CA VAL A 45 4.45 16.96 5.89
C VAL A 45 3.20 16.20 5.46
N TYR A 46 3.35 15.28 4.52
CA TYR A 46 2.24 14.43 4.11
C TYR A 46 2.12 13.28 5.09
N GLU A 47 0.92 13.09 5.61
CA GLU A 47 0.61 11.96 6.48
C GLU A 47 -0.11 10.92 5.64
N VAL A 48 0.53 9.78 5.48
CA VAL A 48 0.00 8.69 4.68
C VAL A 48 -0.17 7.47 5.56
N ASN A 49 -1.38 6.96 5.62
CA ASN A 49 -1.70 5.78 6.40
C ASN A 49 -2.33 4.79 5.44
N LEU A 50 -1.75 3.61 5.33
CA LEU A 50 -2.26 2.62 4.40
C LEU A 50 -2.24 1.21 4.98
N ASP A 51 -3.13 0.38 4.42
CA ASP A 51 -3.19 -1.04 4.73
C ASP A 51 -2.63 -1.83 3.55
N ILE A 52 -1.87 -2.85 3.88
CA ILE A 52 -1.42 -3.84 2.91
C ILE A 52 -2.29 -5.07 3.15
N ILE A 53 -3.13 -5.39 2.18
CA ILE A 53 -4.07 -6.50 2.30
C ILE A 53 -3.47 -7.73 1.64
N CYS A 54 -3.40 -8.84 2.37
CA CYS A 54 -2.94 -10.12 1.81
C CYS A 54 -3.99 -11.19 2.06
N GLU A 55 -3.86 -12.31 1.36
CA GLU A 55 -4.87 -13.35 1.41
C GLU A 55 -4.70 -14.36 2.54
N LYS A 56 -3.49 -14.54 3.02
CA LYS A 56 -3.19 -15.61 3.97
C LYS A 56 -2.33 -15.11 5.12
N ALA A 57 -2.53 -15.73 6.29
CA ALA A 57 -1.73 -15.39 7.46
C ALA A 57 -0.23 -15.62 7.22
N GLY A 58 0.12 -16.63 6.43
CA GLY A 58 1.50 -16.87 6.07
C GLY A 58 2.12 -15.72 5.30
N HIS A 59 1.35 -15.12 4.41
CA HIS A 59 1.81 -13.95 3.67
C HIS A 59 2.04 -12.76 4.60
N LYS A 60 1.15 -12.59 5.56
CA LYS A 60 1.31 -11.52 6.55
C LYS A 60 2.62 -11.70 7.32
N ALA A 61 2.92 -12.92 7.74
CA ALA A 61 4.15 -13.19 8.47
C ALA A 61 5.38 -12.85 7.63
N ILE A 62 5.35 -13.17 6.34
CA ILE A 62 6.44 -12.85 5.42
C ILE A 62 6.59 -11.35 5.24
N LEU A 63 5.46 -10.65 5.05
CA LEU A 63 5.47 -9.20 4.85
C LEU A 63 6.05 -8.47 6.05
N ILE A 64 5.66 -8.89 7.25
CA ILE A 64 6.15 -8.25 8.47
C ILE A 64 7.60 -8.60 8.72
N GLY A 65 7.92 -9.89 8.58
CA GLY A 65 9.27 -10.38 8.79
C GLY A 65 9.64 -10.48 10.24
N LYS A 66 10.87 -10.95 10.48
CA LYS A 66 11.36 -11.14 11.84
C LYS A 66 11.43 -9.79 12.54
N GLN A 67 10.71 -9.67 13.66
CA GLN A 67 10.69 -8.46 14.47
C GLN A 67 10.27 -7.21 13.66
N GLY A 68 9.48 -7.43 12.61
CA GLY A 68 9.00 -6.34 11.79
C GLY A 68 10.02 -5.74 10.85
N ARG A 69 11.15 -6.40 10.64
CA ARG A 69 12.23 -5.84 9.83
C ARG A 69 11.87 -5.70 8.36
N ALA A 70 11.14 -6.68 7.81
CA ALA A 70 10.82 -6.65 6.40
C ALA A 70 9.89 -5.50 6.06
N ILE A 71 8.81 -5.34 6.83
CA ILE A 71 7.86 -4.26 6.58
C ILE A 71 8.50 -2.90 6.81
N LYS A 72 9.40 -2.81 7.78
CA LYS A 72 10.09 -1.56 8.07
C LYS A 72 10.98 -1.16 6.91
N GLU A 73 11.69 -2.12 6.33
CA GLU A 73 12.57 -1.84 5.19
C GLU A 73 11.78 -1.41 3.97
N VAL A 74 10.72 -2.16 3.64
CA VAL A 74 9.87 -1.84 2.50
C VAL A 74 9.25 -0.46 2.67
N SER A 75 8.74 -0.19 3.87
CA SER A 75 8.11 1.10 4.14
C SER A 75 9.10 2.25 4.02
N SER A 76 10.34 2.03 4.44
CA SER A 76 11.37 3.05 4.33
C SER A 76 11.67 3.38 2.87
N PHE A 77 11.83 2.38 2.02
CA PHE A 77 12.08 2.62 0.60
C PHE A 77 10.87 3.28 -0.07
N ALA A 78 9.67 2.83 0.27
CA ALA A 78 8.46 3.42 -0.29
C ALA A 78 8.34 4.88 0.12
N ARG A 79 8.60 5.18 1.39
CA ARG A 79 8.54 6.56 1.89
C ARG A 79 9.49 7.46 1.14
N GLN A 80 10.71 7.00 0.87
CA GLN A 80 11.68 7.80 0.16
C GLN A 80 11.21 8.14 -1.25
N ASP A 81 10.63 7.18 -1.95
CA ASP A 81 10.11 7.43 -3.28
C ASP A 81 8.87 8.31 -3.25
N MET A 82 8.03 8.16 -2.23
CA MET A 82 6.89 9.04 -2.05
C MET A 82 7.34 10.48 -1.84
N GLU A 83 8.41 10.66 -1.07
CA GLU A 83 8.95 12.01 -0.84
C GLU A 83 9.47 12.63 -2.12
N LYS A 84 10.12 11.84 -2.94
CA LYS A 84 10.58 12.34 -4.24
C LYS A 84 9.41 12.73 -5.13
N PHE A 85 8.39 11.90 -5.15
CA PHE A 85 7.22 12.14 -5.97
C PHE A 85 6.44 13.38 -5.51
N LEU A 86 6.28 13.54 -4.20
CA LEU A 86 5.48 14.62 -3.63
C LEU A 86 6.28 15.91 -3.42
N GLY A 87 7.61 15.81 -3.42
CA GLY A 87 8.45 16.98 -3.19
C GLY A 87 8.37 17.50 -1.76
N ALA A 88 8.09 16.60 -0.79
CA ALA A 88 7.93 17.00 0.61
C ALA A 88 8.15 15.78 1.49
N LYS A 89 8.27 16.01 2.78
CA LYS A 89 8.44 14.92 3.72
C LYS A 89 7.15 14.14 3.86
N VAL A 90 7.30 12.84 4.10
CA VAL A 90 6.17 11.91 4.26
C VAL A 90 6.32 11.16 5.58
N PHE A 91 5.24 11.16 6.34
CA PHE A 91 5.11 10.31 7.52
C PHE A 91 4.23 9.14 7.13
N LEU A 92 4.85 7.99 6.93
CA LEU A 92 4.17 6.81 6.41
C LEU A 92 3.89 5.81 7.52
N THR A 93 2.63 5.41 7.65
CA THR A 93 2.22 4.36 8.57
C THR A 93 1.62 3.23 7.75
N THR A 94 2.11 2.01 7.97
CA THR A 94 1.65 0.84 7.23
C THR A 94 1.14 -0.22 8.19
N TYR A 95 0.04 -0.88 7.79
CA TYR A 95 -0.51 -2.01 8.52
C TYR A 95 -0.70 -3.16 7.57
N VAL A 96 -0.47 -4.37 8.03
CA VAL A 96 -0.68 -5.57 7.22
C VAL A 96 -1.92 -6.28 7.73
N LYS A 97 -2.88 -6.52 6.85
CA LYS A 97 -4.14 -7.15 7.20
C LYS A 97 -4.40 -8.36 6.31
N VAL A 98 -5.00 -9.39 6.90
CA VAL A 98 -5.36 -10.59 6.16
C VAL A 98 -6.85 -10.55 5.85
N LYS A 99 -7.19 -10.74 4.58
CA LYS A 99 -8.57 -10.88 4.13
C LYS A 99 -8.60 -12.09 3.21
N GLU A 100 -9.01 -13.22 3.74
CA GLU A 100 -9.01 -14.47 2.99
C GLU A 100 -9.82 -14.37 1.72
N ASP A 101 -9.24 -14.84 0.62
CA ASP A 101 -9.91 -14.89 -0.68
C ASP A 101 -10.48 -13.54 -1.13
N TRP A 102 -9.81 -12.43 -0.77
CA TRP A 102 -10.37 -11.12 -1.09
C TRP A 102 -10.58 -10.92 -2.58
N ARG A 103 -9.77 -11.55 -3.42
CA ARG A 103 -9.90 -11.41 -4.88
C ARG A 103 -11.15 -12.10 -5.41
N ASP A 104 -11.68 -13.06 -4.67
CA ASP A 104 -12.88 -13.79 -5.06
C ASP A 104 -14.13 -13.23 -4.41
N ARG A 105 -14.03 -12.11 -3.71
CA ARG A 105 -15.16 -11.46 -3.05
C ARG A 105 -15.46 -10.14 -3.71
N PRO A 106 -16.56 -10.05 -4.46
CA PRO A 106 -16.89 -8.81 -5.18
C PRO A 106 -16.93 -7.57 -4.30
N ASN A 107 -17.45 -7.68 -3.08
CA ASN A 107 -17.52 -6.53 -2.19
C ASN A 107 -16.13 -6.05 -1.76
N LEU A 108 -15.18 -6.96 -1.58
CA LEU A 108 -13.82 -6.58 -1.20
C LEU A 108 -13.06 -6.04 -2.40
N LEU A 109 -13.25 -6.61 -3.58
CA LEU A 109 -12.65 -6.07 -4.79
C LEU A 109 -13.07 -4.62 -5.00
N LYS A 110 -14.35 -4.35 -4.80
CA LYS A 110 -14.86 -3.00 -4.94
C LYS A 110 -14.27 -2.07 -3.90
N GLU A 111 -14.23 -2.53 -2.64
CA GLU A 111 -13.68 -1.74 -1.54
C GLU A 111 -12.22 -1.38 -1.81
N TYR A 112 -11.47 -2.28 -2.43
CA TYR A 112 -10.04 -2.08 -2.68
C TYR A 112 -9.77 -1.46 -4.06
N GLY A 113 -10.80 -1.07 -4.79
CA GLY A 113 -10.65 -0.35 -6.02
C GLY A 113 -10.36 -1.20 -7.26
N TYR A 114 -10.58 -2.50 -7.19
CA TYR A 114 -10.31 -3.39 -8.33
C TYR A 114 -11.54 -3.68 -9.17
N GLU A 115 -12.71 -3.50 -8.58
CA GLU A 115 -13.93 -3.71 -9.30
C GLU A 115 -14.18 -2.48 -10.15
N GLU A 116 -14.74 -2.69 -11.31
CA GLU A 116 -15.14 -1.58 -12.16
C GLU A 116 -13.97 -0.69 -12.53
N SER A 117 -12.80 -1.24 -12.56
CA SER A 117 -11.65 -0.49 -13.03
C SER A 117 -11.90 0.06 -14.41
N ASN A 118 -12.79 -0.60 -15.11
CA ASN A 118 -13.26 -0.18 -16.40
C ASN A 118 -14.03 1.14 -16.35
N GLU A 119 -14.34 1.61 -15.19
CA GLU A 119 -15.02 2.89 -15.05
C GLU A 119 -14.11 4.05 -15.41
N PHE A 120 -12.86 3.76 -15.56
CA PHE A 120 -11.90 4.79 -15.94
C PHE A 120 -11.75 4.86 -17.48
#